data_eac967604a7f8e19fa1f9911a3e99988
#
_entry.id   eac967604a7f8e19fa1f9911a3e99988
#
_cell.length_a   1.000
_cell.length_b   1.000
_cell.length_c   1.000
_cell.angle_alpha   90.00
_cell.angle_beta   90.00
_cell.angle_gamma   90.00
#
_symmetry.space_group_name_H-M   'P 1'
#
loop_
_entity.id
_entity.type
_entity.pdbx_description
1 polymer ?
#
loop_
_entity_poly.entity_id
_entity_poly.type
_entity_poly.pdbx_seq_one_letter_code
_entity_poly.pdbx_strand_id
1 'polypeptide(L)'
;YYKIYISTVCNILNYVGININTVPTLDVRRKKGHNVIGNRSFSNNPENVKKLGNLCIDLYKKNKIATVVKHIPGHGLSISDSHYKTPIIKTNKKELIKKDFKPFRECKSLFAITAHAVYGAYDLDNTATHSKIIINQVIRNHINFKGILISDDISMKALKYKLEKNAIKALQ
;
A
#
# COMPACT_ATOMS: atom_id res chain seq x y z
N TYR A 1 3.04 23.81 6.31
CA TYR A 1 2.08 23.58 5.21
C TYR A 1 1.40 22.21 5.31
N TYR A 2 2.15 21.07 5.44
CA TYR A 2 1.55 19.73 5.41
C TYR A 2 0.51 19.48 6.51
N LYS A 3 0.75 19.95 7.75
CA LYS A 3 -0.22 19.85 8.86
C LYS A 3 -1.51 20.64 8.56
N ILE A 4 -1.38 21.85 8.03
CA ILE A 4 -2.53 22.70 7.67
C ILE A 4 -3.36 22.02 6.58
N TYR A 5 -2.69 21.52 5.52
CA TYR A 5 -3.35 20.78 4.44
C TYR A 5 -4.17 19.60 4.98
N ILE A 6 -3.56 18.74 5.82
CA ILE A 6 -4.29 17.59 6.38
C ILE A 6 -5.45 18.04 7.27
N SER A 7 -5.27 19.04 8.12
CA SER A 7 -6.36 19.54 8.96
C SER A 7 -7.52 20.07 8.13
N THR A 8 -7.23 20.79 7.05
CA THR A 8 -8.28 21.29 6.13
C THR A 8 -9.03 20.12 5.47
N VAL A 9 -8.31 19.12 4.96
CA VAL A 9 -8.94 17.92 4.38
C VAL A 9 -9.80 17.20 5.43
N CYS A 10 -9.29 17.03 6.65
CA CYS A 10 -10.05 16.39 7.73
C CYS A 10 -11.32 17.15 8.08
N ASN A 11 -11.29 18.48 8.11
CA ASN A 11 -12.48 19.30 8.36
C ASN A 11 -13.55 19.08 7.29
N ILE A 12 -13.15 19.02 6.00
CA ILE A 12 -14.07 18.73 4.89
C ILE A 12 -14.66 17.34 5.03
N LEU A 13 -13.83 16.32 5.31
CA LEU A 13 -14.27 14.93 5.45
C LEU A 13 -15.25 14.78 6.62
N ASN A 14 -14.95 15.38 7.76
CA ASN A 14 -15.85 15.37 8.91
C ASN A 14 -17.17 16.10 8.62
N TYR A 15 -17.13 17.22 7.90
CA TYR A 15 -18.32 17.96 7.49
C TYR A 15 -19.30 17.12 6.66
N VAL A 16 -18.76 16.28 5.76
CA VAL A 16 -19.57 15.37 4.93
C VAL A 16 -19.78 13.98 5.55
N GLY A 17 -19.37 13.78 6.81
CA GLY A 17 -19.60 12.51 7.54
C GLY A 17 -18.66 11.35 7.18
N ILE A 18 -17.52 11.63 6.51
CA ILE A 18 -16.54 10.59 6.16
C ILE A 18 -15.57 10.38 7.32
N ASN A 19 -15.49 9.14 7.83
CA ASN A 19 -14.68 8.75 8.97
C ASN A 19 -13.49 7.83 8.64
N ILE A 20 -13.30 7.48 7.36
CA ILE A 20 -12.17 6.69 6.87
C ILE A 20 -11.66 7.26 5.54
N ASN A 21 -10.32 7.35 5.37
CA ASN A 21 -9.71 7.83 4.13
C ASN A 21 -8.57 6.91 3.69
N THR A 22 -8.49 6.63 2.37
CA THR A 22 -7.49 5.74 1.77
C THR A 22 -6.14 6.43 1.55
N VAL A 23 -5.59 6.98 2.63
CA VAL A 23 -4.30 7.66 2.74
C VAL A 23 -3.52 7.15 3.96
N PRO A 24 -2.20 7.37 4.02
CA PRO A 24 -1.30 7.82 2.97
C PRO A 24 -0.86 6.71 2.00
N THR A 25 -0.29 7.12 0.84
CA THR A 25 0.50 6.23 -0.01
C THR A 25 1.91 6.10 0.58
N LEU A 26 2.29 4.88 0.99
CA LEU A 26 3.60 4.57 1.56
C LEU A 26 4.59 3.97 0.55
N ASP A 27 4.21 3.94 -0.72
CA ASP A 27 5.08 3.49 -1.80
C ASP A 27 6.25 4.43 -1.97
N VAL A 28 7.46 3.88 -2.10
CA VAL A 28 8.69 4.65 -2.29
C VAL A 28 8.83 4.99 -3.78
N ARG A 29 9.01 6.28 -4.12
CA ARG A 29 9.23 6.70 -5.51
C ARG A 29 10.52 6.09 -6.06
N ARG A 30 10.43 5.45 -7.24
CA ARG A 30 11.57 4.79 -7.90
C ARG A 30 11.77 5.37 -9.30
N LYS A 31 13.05 5.63 -9.67
CA LYS A 31 13.39 6.19 -11.00
C LYS A 31 12.87 5.34 -12.17
N LYS A 32 12.86 4.00 -11.98
CA LYS A 32 12.39 3.02 -12.98
C LYS A 32 10.94 2.59 -12.76
N GLY A 33 10.25 3.13 -11.74
CA GLY A 33 8.85 2.80 -11.46
C GLY A 33 7.88 3.51 -12.39
N HIS A 34 6.72 2.91 -12.60
CA HIS A 34 5.66 3.51 -13.39
C HIS A 34 5.10 4.79 -12.72
N ASN A 35 4.65 5.72 -13.53
CA ASN A 35 4.15 7.02 -13.03
C ASN A 35 2.81 6.90 -12.27
N VAL A 36 2.21 5.70 -12.21
CA VAL A 36 0.99 5.43 -11.43
C VAL A 36 1.17 5.77 -9.94
N ILE A 37 2.36 5.57 -9.37
CA ILE A 37 2.70 6.07 -8.03
C ILE A 37 3.15 7.53 -8.11
N GLY A 38 4.15 7.84 -8.92
CA GLY A 38 4.56 9.20 -9.29
C GLY A 38 4.57 10.18 -8.11
N ASN A 39 3.80 11.24 -8.25
CA ASN A 39 3.69 12.32 -7.25
C ASN A 39 2.82 11.97 -6.03
N ARG A 40 2.18 10.80 -5.98
CA ARG A 40 1.48 10.32 -4.78
C ARG A 40 2.46 9.88 -3.69
N SER A 41 3.70 9.54 -4.05
CA SER A 41 4.75 9.17 -3.09
C SER A 41 5.35 10.41 -2.43
N PHE A 42 5.56 10.34 -1.14
CA PHE A 42 6.23 11.40 -0.38
C PHE A 42 7.70 11.61 -0.78
N SER A 43 8.42 10.54 -1.15
CA SER A 43 9.86 10.61 -1.40
C SER A 43 10.38 9.35 -2.11
N ASN A 44 11.60 9.45 -2.63
CA ASN A 44 12.44 8.33 -3.06
C ASN A 44 13.27 7.73 -1.90
N ASN A 45 13.25 8.37 -0.72
CA ASN A 45 13.91 7.88 0.49
C ASN A 45 12.86 7.19 1.39
N PRO A 46 13.02 5.88 1.70
CA PRO A 46 12.05 5.14 2.49
C PRO A 46 11.87 5.66 3.92
N GLU A 47 12.91 6.26 4.52
CA GLU A 47 12.79 6.87 5.85
C GLU A 47 11.89 8.11 5.84
N ASN A 48 12.03 8.95 4.80
CA ASN A 48 11.17 10.11 4.63
C ASN A 48 9.72 9.70 4.40
N VAL A 49 9.49 8.63 3.58
CA VAL A 49 8.15 8.09 3.37
C VAL A 49 7.55 7.58 4.69
N LYS A 50 8.33 6.81 5.47
CA LYS A 50 7.91 6.31 6.80
C LYS A 50 7.56 7.46 7.75
N LYS A 51 8.45 8.46 7.86
CA LYS A 51 8.26 9.62 8.75
C LYS A 51 7.02 10.44 8.40
N LEU A 52 6.88 10.80 7.12
CA LEU A 52 5.74 11.60 6.66
C LEU A 52 4.44 10.81 6.67
N GLY A 53 4.51 9.50 6.35
CA GLY A 53 3.37 8.60 6.45
C GLY A 53 2.82 8.49 7.87
N ASN A 54 3.69 8.24 8.87
CA ASN A 54 3.26 8.18 10.26
C ASN A 54 2.73 9.53 10.77
N LEU A 55 3.33 10.65 10.35
CA LEU A 55 2.79 11.98 10.66
C LEU A 55 1.38 12.16 10.08
N CYS A 56 1.16 11.71 8.83
CA CYS A 56 -0.17 11.73 8.21
C CYS A 56 -1.18 10.95 9.06
N ILE A 57 -0.86 9.70 9.39
CA ILE A 57 -1.71 8.81 10.18
C ILE A 57 -2.06 9.45 11.54
N ASP A 58 -1.06 9.99 12.25
CA ASP A 58 -1.26 10.63 13.55
C ASP A 58 -2.18 11.87 13.45
N LEU A 59 -2.07 12.67 12.37
CA LEU A 59 -2.91 13.83 12.14
C LEU A 59 -4.37 13.44 11.83
N TYR A 60 -4.59 12.45 10.98
CA TYR A 60 -5.93 11.92 10.69
C TYR A 60 -6.58 11.34 11.93
N LYS A 61 -5.81 10.54 12.71
CA LYS A 61 -6.29 9.97 13.99
C LYS A 61 -6.73 11.05 14.99
N LYS A 62 -5.98 12.15 15.11
CA LYS A 62 -6.37 13.31 15.96
C LYS A 62 -7.69 13.93 15.54
N ASN A 63 -8.01 13.86 14.26
CA ASN A 63 -9.27 14.35 13.70
C ASN A 63 -10.36 13.27 13.63
N LYS A 64 -10.19 12.12 14.31
CA LYS A 64 -11.15 11.00 14.38
C LYS A 64 -11.46 10.36 13.02
N ILE A 65 -10.52 10.43 12.07
CA ILE A 65 -10.62 9.79 10.76
C ILE A 65 -9.61 8.64 10.71
N ALA A 66 -10.07 7.44 10.39
CA ALA A 66 -9.21 6.29 10.17
C ALA A 66 -8.45 6.43 8.83
N THR A 67 -7.23 5.89 8.79
CA THR A 67 -6.42 5.86 7.58
C THR A 67 -6.29 4.45 7.04
N VAL A 68 -6.20 4.32 5.72
CA VAL A 68 -5.88 3.08 5.03
C VAL A 68 -4.60 3.28 4.24
N VAL A 69 -3.49 2.72 4.72
CA VAL A 69 -2.19 2.86 4.04
C VAL A 69 -2.11 1.98 2.80
N LYS A 70 -1.34 2.40 1.79
CA LYS A 70 -1.25 1.68 0.52
C LYS A 70 0.08 1.90 -0.20
N HIS A 71 0.48 0.95 -1.03
CA HIS A 71 -0.09 -0.36 -1.32
C HIS A 71 0.85 -1.42 -0.72
N ILE A 72 0.47 -2.04 0.40
CA ILE A 72 1.35 -2.99 1.10
C ILE A 72 1.60 -4.26 0.25
N PRO A 73 2.84 -4.77 0.15
CA PRO A 73 4.05 -4.40 0.89
C PRO A 73 4.93 -3.32 0.23
N GLY A 74 4.48 -2.64 -0.84
CA GLY A 74 5.18 -1.56 -1.53
C GLY A 74 5.15 -1.71 -3.04
N HIS A 75 4.49 -0.79 -3.73
CA HIS A 75 4.20 -0.82 -5.17
C HIS A 75 5.12 0.07 -6.02
N GLY A 76 6.10 0.75 -5.38
CA GLY A 76 6.95 1.76 -6.03
C GLY A 76 7.85 1.25 -7.16
N LEU A 77 8.15 -0.06 -7.20
CA LEU A 77 8.93 -0.72 -8.25
C LEU A 77 8.11 -1.26 -9.42
N SER A 78 6.78 -1.11 -9.38
CA SER A 78 5.95 -1.51 -10.50
C SER A 78 6.36 -0.76 -11.77
N ILE A 79 6.66 -1.50 -12.83
CA ILE A 79 7.00 -0.96 -14.16
C ILE A 79 5.76 -0.83 -15.06
N SER A 80 4.60 -1.23 -14.59
CA SER A 80 3.34 -1.17 -15.31
C SER A 80 2.21 -0.78 -14.38
N ASP A 81 1.16 -0.20 -14.94
CA ASP A 81 -0.05 0.14 -14.22
C ASP A 81 -0.91 -1.11 -13.98
N SER A 82 -1.24 -1.37 -12.72
CA SER A 82 -2.07 -2.50 -12.29
C SER A 82 -3.53 -2.41 -12.79
N HIS A 83 -3.98 -1.25 -13.24
CA HIS A 83 -5.29 -1.11 -13.90
C HIS A 83 -5.34 -1.84 -15.25
N TYR A 84 -4.21 -2.00 -15.93
CA TYR A 84 -4.17 -2.58 -17.29
C TYR A 84 -3.55 -3.96 -17.35
N LYS A 85 -2.55 -4.27 -16.53
CA LYS A 85 -1.89 -5.58 -16.50
C LYS A 85 -1.23 -5.87 -15.16
N THR A 86 -0.96 -7.14 -14.88
CA THR A 86 -0.28 -7.57 -13.66
C THR A 86 1.18 -7.08 -13.65
N PRO A 87 1.57 -6.19 -12.73
CA PRO A 87 2.97 -5.80 -12.58
C PRO A 87 3.78 -6.95 -11.96
N ILE A 88 4.97 -7.21 -12.52
CA ILE A 88 5.91 -8.20 -11.97
C ILE A 88 7.16 -7.47 -11.47
N ILE A 89 7.40 -7.53 -10.16
CA ILE A 89 8.55 -6.94 -9.49
C ILE A 89 9.64 -8.01 -9.38
N LYS A 90 10.72 -7.85 -10.16
CA LYS A 90 11.84 -8.82 -10.23
C LYS A 90 12.97 -8.52 -9.23
N THR A 91 12.83 -7.52 -8.40
CA THR A 91 13.82 -7.08 -7.42
C THR A 91 14.04 -8.16 -6.34
N ASN A 92 15.31 -8.34 -5.93
CA ASN A 92 15.67 -9.32 -4.90
C ASN A 92 15.12 -8.97 -3.51
N LYS A 93 15.03 -9.97 -2.64
CA LYS A 93 14.47 -9.83 -1.27
C LYS A 93 15.17 -8.76 -0.45
N LYS A 94 16.52 -8.70 -0.49
CA LYS A 94 17.32 -7.77 0.30
C LYS A 94 16.98 -6.30 -0.02
N GLU A 95 16.83 -5.98 -1.29
CA GLU A 95 16.48 -4.63 -1.73
C GLU A 95 15.02 -4.27 -1.40
N LEU A 96 14.07 -5.19 -1.61
CA LEU A 96 12.67 -5.02 -1.22
C LEU A 96 12.54 -4.71 0.27
N ILE A 97 13.19 -5.50 1.11
CA ILE A 97 13.22 -5.33 2.57
C ILE A 97 13.79 -3.96 2.96
N LYS A 98 14.93 -3.59 2.34
CA LYS A 98 15.64 -2.36 2.68
C LYS A 98 14.89 -1.10 2.27
N LYS A 99 14.08 -1.16 1.20
CA LYS A 99 13.48 0.03 0.60
C LYS A 99 11.96 0.00 0.59
N ASP A 100 11.37 -0.94 -0.16
CA ASP A 100 9.94 -0.89 -0.48
C ASP A 100 9.05 -1.32 0.69
N PHE A 101 9.49 -2.32 1.48
CA PHE A 101 8.75 -2.80 2.67
C PHE A 101 8.96 -1.90 3.90
N LYS A 102 10.06 -1.15 3.93
CA LYS A 102 10.48 -0.37 5.10
C LYS A 102 9.47 0.68 5.58
N PRO A 103 8.81 1.45 4.70
CA PRO A 103 7.81 2.43 5.15
C PRO A 103 6.60 1.82 5.86
N PHE A 104 6.28 0.56 5.57
CA PHE A 104 5.15 -0.14 6.19
C PHE A 104 5.48 -0.75 7.55
N ARG A 105 6.76 -0.92 7.90
CA ARG A 105 7.17 -1.41 9.22
C ARG A 105 6.84 -0.40 10.29
N GLU A 106 6.23 -0.89 11.38
CA GLU A 106 5.79 -0.06 12.52
C GLU A 106 4.77 1.02 12.11
N CYS A 107 4.05 0.77 11.01
CA CYS A 107 2.96 1.64 10.59
C CYS A 107 1.81 1.59 11.61
N LYS A 108 1.32 2.76 12.00
CA LYS A 108 0.30 2.92 13.03
C LYS A 108 -1.14 2.86 12.52
N SER A 109 -1.34 2.64 11.22
CA SER A 109 -2.69 2.52 10.63
C SER A 109 -3.34 1.18 11.00
N LEU A 110 -4.65 1.19 11.20
CA LEU A 110 -5.45 -0.01 11.42
C LEU A 110 -5.74 -0.78 10.14
N PHE A 111 -5.66 -0.12 8.99
CA PHE A 111 -6.02 -0.69 7.70
C PHE A 111 -4.90 -0.53 6.69
N ALA A 112 -4.74 -1.52 5.80
CA ALA A 112 -3.83 -1.43 4.67
C ALA A 112 -4.43 -2.07 3.41
N ILE A 113 -4.27 -1.41 2.26
CA ILE A 113 -4.64 -1.95 0.95
C ILE A 113 -3.46 -2.75 0.40
N THR A 114 -3.72 -4.01 -0.03
CA THR A 114 -2.72 -4.89 -0.64
C THR A 114 -2.44 -4.52 -2.09
N ALA A 115 -1.17 -4.62 -2.51
CA ALA A 115 -0.77 -4.34 -3.88
C ALA A 115 -1.20 -5.47 -4.85
N HIS A 116 -1.79 -5.12 -6.00
CA HIS A 116 -2.02 -6.05 -7.10
C HIS A 116 -0.75 -6.21 -7.95
N ALA A 117 0.34 -6.64 -7.32
CA ALA A 117 1.63 -6.88 -7.96
C ALA A 117 2.21 -8.23 -7.54
N VAL A 118 2.90 -8.88 -8.46
CA VAL A 118 3.68 -10.11 -8.24
C VAL A 118 5.06 -9.75 -7.74
N TYR A 119 5.51 -10.33 -6.65
CA TYR A 119 6.86 -10.16 -6.10
C TYR A 119 7.66 -11.43 -6.38
N GLY A 120 8.32 -11.48 -7.54
CA GLY A 120 8.96 -12.69 -8.06
C GLY A 120 10.02 -13.31 -7.14
N ALA A 121 10.59 -12.54 -6.21
CA ALA A 121 11.50 -13.07 -5.20
C ALA A 121 10.81 -13.91 -4.10
N TYR A 122 9.47 -13.88 -4.02
CA TYR A 122 8.68 -14.61 -3.00
C TYR A 122 7.64 -15.54 -3.62
N ASP A 123 6.88 -15.06 -4.58
CA ASP A 123 5.80 -15.80 -5.26
C ASP A 123 5.70 -15.30 -6.70
N LEU A 124 5.86 -16.20 -7.67
CA LEU A 124 5.80 -15.90 -9.11
C LEU A 124 4.38 -15.99 -9.68
N ASP A 125 3.49 -16.69 -8.97
CA ASP A 125 2.19 -17.07 -9.50
C ASP A 125 1.07 -16.14 -9.07
N ASN A 126 1.21 -15.52 -7.87
CA ASN A 126 0.15 -14.73 -7.26
C ASN A 126 0.60 -13.29 -6.99
N THR A 127 -0.35 -12.36 -7.17
CA THR A 127 -0.19 -10.98 -6.66
C THR A 127 -0.18 -10.98 -5.14
N ALA A 128 0.35 -9.92 -4.50
CA ALA A 128 0.39 -9.85 -3.04
C ALA A 128 -1.01 -10.02 -2.41
N THR A 129 -2.06 -9.57 -3.07
CA THR A 129 -3.46 -9.75 -2.63
C THR A 129 -3.87 -11.23 -2.52
N HIS A 130 -3.37 -12.09 -3.41
CA HIS A 130 -3.73 -13.52 -3.46
C HIS A 130 -2.65 -14.45 -2.91
N SER A 131 -1.48 -13.91 -2.54
CA SER A 131 -0.33 -14.70 -2.12
C SER A 131 -0.30 -14.93 -0.62
N LYS A 132 -0.64 -16.14 -0.17
CA LYS A 132 -0.45 -16.54 1.25
C LYS A 132 1.00 -16.36 1.71
N ILE A 133 1.98 -16.53 0.82
CA ILE A 133 3.41 -16.33 1.12
C ILE A 133 3.66 -14.85 1.43
N ILE A 134 3.22 -13.94 0.58
CA ILE A 134 3.39 -12.50 0.81
C ILE A 134 2.64 -12.06 2.05
N ILE A 135 1.39 -12.50 2.23
CA ILE A 135 0.60 -12.12 3.41
C ILE A 135 1.30 -12.59 4.68
N ASN A 136 1.64 -13.87 4.79
CA ASN A 136 2.16 -14.42 6.05
C ASN A 136 3.63 -14.04 6.28
N GLN A 137 4.52 -14.29 5.31
CA GLN A 137 5.97 -14.10 5.52
C GLN A 137 6.38 -12.63 5.45
N VAL A 138 5.79 -11.86 4.53
CA VAL A 138 6.18 -10.46 4.33
C VAL A 138 5.34 -9.53 5.18
N ILE A 139 4.02 -9.53 4.99
CA ILE A 139 3.14 -8.53 5.63
C ILE A 139 3.00 -8.81 7.12
N ARG A 140 2.66 -10.05 7.51
CA ARG A 140 2.42 -10.40 8.92
C ARG A 140 3.71 -10.56 9.72
N ASN A 141 4.72 -11.28 9.18
CA ASN A 141 5.94 -11.58 9.92
C ASN A 141 7.01 -10.50 9.76
N HIS A 142 7.42 -10.16 8.52
CA HIS A 142 8.55 -9.25 8.31
C HIS A 142 8.18 -7.78 8.55
N ILE A 143 7.08 -7.29 7.95
CA ILE A 143 6.57 -5.93 8.16
C ILE A 143 5.94 -5.81 9.55
N ASN A 144 5.42 -6.91 10.09
CA ASN A 144 4.71 -7.01 11.36
C ASN A 144 3.41 -6.16 11.40
N PHE A 145 2.73 -6.04 10.26
CA PHE A 145 1.45 -5.37 10.20
C PHE A 145 0.34 -6.25 10.82
N LYS A 146 -0.30 -5.76 11.88
CA LYS A 146 -1.34 -6.50 12.64
C LYS A 146 -2.76 -6.05 12.33
N GLY A 147 -2.92 -4.99 11.54
CA GLY A 147 -4.22 -4.43 11.19
C GLY A 147 -4.97 -5.26 10.14
N ILE A 148 -6.09 -4.72 9.71
CA ILE A 148 -6.97 -5.33 8.70
C ILE A 148 -6.38 -5.08 7.31
N LEU A 149 -6.26 -6.15 6.52
CA LEU A 149 -5.90 -6.06 5.10
C LEU A 149 -7.18 -5.93 4.28
N ILE A 150 -7.16 -4.99 3.35
CA ILE A 150 -8.21 -4.76 2.37
C ILE A 150 -7.59 -4.99 1.00
N SER A 151 -8.28 -5.66 0.07
CA SER A 151 -7.83 -5.72 -1.32
C SER A 151 -7.95 -4.33 -1.95
N ASP A 152 -7.09 -4.01 -2.91
CA ASP A 152 -7.41 -2.99 -3.90
C ASP A 152 -8.58 -3.48 -4.77
N ASP A 153 -9.09 -2.67 -5.68
CA ASP A 153 -10.23 -3.00 -6.52
C ASP A 153 -10.03 -4.35 -7.22
N ILE A 154 -10.83 -5.35 -6.81
CA ILE A 154 -10.76 -6.72 -7.32
C ILE A 154 -11.22 -6.86 -8.78
N SER A 155 -11.76 -5.80 -9.39
CA SER A 155 -12.09 -5.73 -10.82
C SER A 155 -10.89 -5.34 -11.71
N MET A 156 -9.77 -4.90 -11.11
CA MET A 156 -8.58 -4.48 -11.84
C MET A 156 -7.97 -5.63 -12.66
N LYS A 157 -7.52 -5.31 -13.88
CA LYS A 157 -6.93 -6.29 -14.83
C LYS A 157 -5.62 -6.93 -14.34
N ALA A 158 -5.03 -6.41 -13.26
CA ALA A 158 -3.88 -7.05 -12.61
C ALA A 158 -4.22 -8.40 -11.98
N LEU A 159 -5.48 -8.67 -11.67
CA LEU A 159 -5.94 -9.94 -11.12
C LEU A 159 -6.37 -10.89 -12.25
N LYS A 160 -5.95 -12.16 -12.14
CA LYS A 160 -6.05 -13.15 -13.23
C LYS A 160 -7.46 -13.74 -13.44
N TYR A 161 -8.34 -13.64 -12.43
CA TYR A 161 -9.60 -14.39 -12.41
C TYR A 161 -10.80 -13.48 -12.60
N LYS A 162 -11.98 -14.07 -12.79
CA LYS A 162 -13.26 -13.36 -12.70
C LYS A 162 -13.50 -12.83 -11.30
N LEU A 163 -14.36 -11.84 -11.16
CA LEU A 163 -14.59 -11.08 -9.94
C LEU A 163 -14.84 -11.96 -8.71
N GLU A 164 -15.74 -12.95 -8.84
CA GLU A 164 -16.12 -13.84 -7.73
C GLU A 164 -14.90 -14.66 -7.24
N LYS A 165 -14.12 -15.19 -8.19
CA LYS A 165 -12.92 -15.96 -7.86
C LYS A 165 -11.80 -15.09 -7.27
N ASN A 166 -11.67 -13.83 -7.73
CA ASN A 166 -10.74 -12.88 -7.13
C ASN A 166 -11.14 -12.59 -5.69
N ALA A 167 -12.43 -12.37 -5.40
CA ALA A 167 -12.95 -12.15 -4.05
C ALA A 167 -12.65 -13.34 -3.12
N ILE A 168 -12.99 -14.57 -3.55
CA ILE A 168 -12.71 -15.80 -2.78
C ILE A 168 -11.22 -15.94 -2.47
N LYS A 169 -10.34 -15.70 -3.46
CA LYS A 169 -8.88 -15.79 -3.28
C LYS A 169 -8.31 -14.71 -2.35
N ALA A 170 -8.91 -13.53 -2.33
CA ALA A 170 -8.50 -12.46 -1.43
C ALA A 170 -8.88 -12.71 0.04
N LEU A 171 -9.87 -13.58 0.29
CA LEU A 171 -10.35 -13.97 1.63
C LEU A 171 -9.67 -15.23 2.19
N GLN A 172 -8.93 -15.99 1.38
CA GLN A 172 -8.22 -17.23 1.76
C GLN A 172 -6.81 -16.97 2.31
#